data_3bc032ed27b4c05e1c6f28e011153ea7
#
_entry.id   3bc032ed27b4c05e1c6f28e011153ea7
#
_cell.length_a   1.000
_cell.length_b   1.000
_cell.length_c   1.000
_cell.angle_alpha   90.00
_cell.angle_beta   90.00
_cell.angle_gamma   90.00
#
_symmetry.space_group_name_H-M   'P 1'
#
loop_
_entity.id
_entity.type
_entity.pdbx_description
1 polymer ?
#
loop_
_entity_poly.entity_id
_entity_poly.type
_entity_poly.pdbx_seq_one_letter_code
_entity_poly.pdbx_strand_id
1 'polypeptide(L)'
;MYQLIGINAALRYFALACGAVAVLLILVLKPADIKGFWSALSVAVTAVASITVLIGQTSLFPKFCKLPLISGVFPDIDGKWKGELDSNWPEIAKRKQLPIGSAGPVAATLVIRARLFFVHITLISDSNYSTSRTVFVRATKHPESGELRLTYVYENSTLKPERTDSAAHHGAAYIDLKDHDTFDGLYWTNRNYHQALNTAGRIVLKRF
;
A
#
# COMPACT_ATOMS: atom_id res chain seq x y z
N MET A 1 -2.82 -5.22 -3.60
CA MET A 1 -3.69 -4.46 -4.55
C MET A 1 -4.97 -5.21 -4.97
N TYR A 2 -5.00 -6.55 -4.94
CA TYR A 2 -6.23 -7.32 -5.28
C TYR A 2 -7.48 -6.89 -4.49
N GLN A 3 -7.29 -6.31 -3.31
CA GLN A 3 -8.37 -5.77 -2.46
C GLN A 3 -9.24 -4.72 -3.17
N LEU A 4 -8.71 -4.04 -4.21
CA LEU A 4 -9.46 -3.04 -4.99
C LEU A 4 -10.59 -3.66 -5.83
N ILE A 5 -10.42 -4.90 -6.27
CA ILE A 5 -11.44 -5.66 -7.03
C ILE A 5 -12.25 -6.60 -6.13
N GLY A 6 -11.76 -6.88 -4.92
CA GLY A 6 -12.34 -7.86 -4.00
C GLY A 6 -12.04 -9.31 -4.37
N ILE A 7 -12.12 -10.20 -3.37
CA ILE A 7 -11.72 -11.60 -3.52
C ILE A 7 -12.60 -12.34 -4.53
N ASN A 8 -13.92 -12.09 -4.54
CA ASN A 8 -14.86 -12.77 -5.44
C ASN A 8 -14.55 -12.45 -6.91
N ALA A 9 -14.28 -11.18 -7.24
CA ALA A 9 -13.92 -10.79 -8.60
C ALA A 9 -12.55 -11.36 -8.99
N ALA A 10 -11.57 -11.34 -8.08
CA ALA A 10 -10.26 -11.93 -8.31
C ALA A 10 -10.36 -13.42 -8.64
N LEU A 11 -11.14 -14.19 -7.87
CA LEU A 11 -11.37 -15.62 -8.11
C LEU A 11 -12.09 -15.86 -9.44
N ARG A 12 -13.08 -15.02 -9.77
CA ARG A 12 -13.78 -15.11 -11.07
C ARG A 12 -12.84 -14.89 -12.24
N TYR A 13 -12.01 -13.85 -12.21
CA TYR A 13 -11.04 -13.59 -13.29
C TYR A 13 -9.99 -14.69 -13.39
N PHE A 14 -9.52 -15.22 -12.27
CA PHE A 14 -8.62 -16.35 -12.23
C PHE A 14 -9.24 -17.60 -12.87
N ALA A 15 -10.49 -17.95 -12.50
CA ALA A 15 -11.20 -19.09 -13.06
C ALA A 15 -11.44 -18.94 -14.57
N LEU A 16 -11.82 -17.73 -15.04
CA LEU A 16 -11.99 -17.44 -16.46
C LEU A 16 -10.67 -17.59 -17.24
N ALA A 17 -9.55 -17.10 -16.68
CA ALA A 17 -8.24 -17.27 -17.28
C ALA A 17 -7.83 -18.75 -17.37
N CYS A 18 -8.05 -19.54 -16.30
CA CYS A 18 -7.81 -20.98 -16.31
C CYS A 18 -8.66 -21.69 -17.36
N GLY A 19 -9.95 -21.35 -17.46
CA GLY A 19 -10.86 -21.91 -18.44
C GLY A 19 -10.42 -21.60 -19.89
N ALA A 20 -10.05 -20.35 -20.17
CA ALA A 20 -9.58 -19.94 -21.49
C ALA A 20 -8.30 -20.70 -21.92
N VAL A 21 -7.33 -20.80 -21.00
CA VAL A 21 -6.08 -21.55 -21.26
C VAL A 21 -6.36 -23.06 -21.42
N ALA A 22 -7.26 -23.63 -20.60
CA ALA A 22 -7.63 -25.03 -20.72
C ALA A 22 -8.29 -25.34 -22.08
N VAL A 23 -9.24 -24.49 -22.52
CA VAL A 23 -9.86 -24.63 -23.84
C VAL A 23 -8.82 -24.56 -24.96
N LEU A 24 -7.90 -23.60 -24.90
CA LEU A 24 -6.82 -23.49 -25.89
C LEU A 24 -5.96 -24.76 -25.92
N LEU A 25 -5.55 -25.28 -24.75
CA LEU A 25 -4.75 -26.52 -24.67
C LEU A 25 -5.51 -27.73 -25.24
N ILE A 26 -6.81 -27.86 -24.95
CA ILE A 26 -7.64 -28.95 -25.46
C ILE A 26 -7.75 -28.87 -27.00
N LEU A 27 -7.95 -27.68 -27.57
CA LEU A 27 -8.04 -27.48 -29.01
C LEU A 27 -6.72 -27.79 -29.72
N VAL A 28 -5.58 -27.47 -29.11
CA VAL A 28 -4.25 -27.69 -29.67
C VAL A 28 -3.80 -29.16 -29.51
N LEU A 29 -3.93 -29.71 -28.30
CA LEU A 29 -3.40 -31.04 -27.95
C LEU A 29 -4.35 -32.17 -28.36
N LYS A 30 -5.65 -31.88 -28.54
CA LYS A 30 -6.72 -32.86 -28.97
C LYS A 30 -6.65 -34.14 -28.12
N PRO A 31 -6.75 -34.10 -26.79
CA PRO A 31 -6.63 -35.27 -25.95
C PRO A 31 -7.65 -36.34 -26.33
N ALA A 32 -7.17 -37.58 -26.53
CA ALA A 32 -8.01 -38.71 -26.96
C ALA A 32 -8.78 -39.38 -25.81
N ASP A 33 -8.38 -39.10 -24.55
CA ASP A 33 -8.94 -39.72 -23.36
C ASP A 33 -9.18 -38.72 -22.23
N ILE A 34 -9.88 -39.19 -21.17
CA ILE A 34 -10.22 -38.38 -20.01
C ILE A 34 -8.96 -37.99 -19.20
N LYS A 35 -7.91 -38.79 -19.22
CA LYS A 35 -6.64 -38.47 -18.53
C LYS A 35 -5.94 -37.28 -19.19
N GLY A 36 -5.90 -37.26 -20.52
CA GLY A 36 -5.38 -36.13 -21.29
C GLY A 36 -6.17 -34.85 -21.04
N PHE A 37 -7.50 -34.95 -20.94
CA PHE A 37 -8.34 -33.80 -20.56
C PHE A 37 -7.98 -33.22 -19.19
N TRP A 38 -7.88 -34.08 -18.14
CA TRP A 38 -7.49 -33.64 -16.81
C TRP A 38 -6.06 -33.10 -16.75
N SER A 39 -5.15 -33.67 -17.54
CA SER A 39 -3.79 -33.15 -17.68
C SER A 39 -3.79 -31.74 -18.24
N ALA A 40 -4.53 -31.47 -19.32
CA ALA A 40 -4.65 -30.13 -19.90
C ALA A 40 -5.21 -29.11 -18.89
N LEU A 41 -6.23 -29.50 -18.11
CA LEU A 41 -6.79 -28.64 -17.06
C LEU A 41 -5.76 -28.33 -15.96
N SER A 42 -5.03 -29.33 -15.49
CA SER A 42 -3.99 -29.15 -14.47
C SER A 42 -2.87 -28.24 -14.95
N VAL A 43 -2.42 -28.41 -16.19
CA VAL A 43 -1.41 -27.55 -16.81
C VAL A 43 -1.93 -26.12 -16.92
N ALA A 44 -3.20 -25.92 -17.33
CA ALA A 44 -3.80 -24.58 -17.42
C ALA A 44 -3.81 -23.88 -16.05
N VAL A 45 -4.28 -24.54 -15.00
CA VAL A 45 -4.32 -23.98 -13.64
C VAL A 45 -2.91 -23.64 -13.16
N THR A 46 -1.95 -24.55 -13.32
CA THR A 46 -0.56 -24.34 -12.91
C THR A 46 0.07 -23.17 -13.66
N ALA A 47 -0.11 -23.09 -14.97
CA ALA A 47 0.43 -22.01 -15.79
C ALA A 47 -0.14 -20.64 -15.37
N VAL A 48 -1.48 -20.54 -15.25
CA VAL A 48 -2.14 -19.28 -14.85
C VAL A 48 -1.73 -18.88 -13.44
N ALA A 49 -1.67 -19.83 -12.49
CA ALA A 49 -1.21 -19.54 -11.12
C ALA A 49 0.23 -19.04 -11.11
N SER A 50 1.14 -19.72 -11.82
CA SER A 50 2.55 -19.35 -11.90
C SER A 50 2.75 -17.96 -12.51
N ILE A 51 2.06 -17.66 -13.62
CA ILE A 51 2.10 -16.35 -14.26
C ILE A 51 1.54 -15.26 -13.33
N THR A 52 0.41 -15.53 -12.65
CA THR A 52 -0.20 -14.58 -11.71
C THR A 52 0.76 -14.25 -10.56
N VAL A 53 1.43 -15.25 -10.00
CA VAL A 53 2.42 -15.05 -8.93
C VAL A 53 3.64 -14.31 -9.48
N LEU A 54 4.19 -14.74 -10.61
CA LEU A 54 5.38 -14.14 -11.22
C LEU A 54 5.16 -12.66 -11.54
N ILE A 55 4.06 -12.31 -12.19
CA ILE A 55 3.74 -10.92 -12.51
C ILE A 55 3.33 -10.18 -11.24
N GLY A 56 2.43 -10.76 -10.44
CA GLY A 56 1.80 -10.08 -9.32
C GLY A 56 2.74 -9.78 -8.14
N GLN A 57 3.80 -10.58 -7.94
CA GLN A 57 4.72 -10.45 -6.79
C GLN A 57 6.06 -9.84 -7.13
N THR A 58 6.36 -9.63 -8.40
CA THR A 58 7.63 -9.06 -8.83
C THR A 58 7.50 -7.58 -9.21
N SER A 59 8.61 -6.98 -9.62
CA SER A 59 8.66 -5.61 -10.16
C SER A 59 7.94 -5.46 -11.51
N LEU A 60 7.41 -6.54 -12.06
CA LEU A 60 6.57 -6.50 -13.26
C LEU A 60 5.19 -5.90 -12.96
N PHE A 61 4.63 -6.15 -11.76
CA PHE A 61 3.30 -5.66 -11.40
C PHE A 61 3.15 -4.14 -11.55
N PRO A 62 4.04 -3.29 -10.99
CA PRO A 62 3.95 -1.84 -11.21
C PRO A 62 4.06 -1.43 -12.67
N LYS A 63 4.81 -2.18 -13.49
CA LYS A 63 4.88 -1.92 -14.94
C LYS A 63 3.55 -2.19 -15.62
N PHE A 64 2.86 -3.27 -15.22
CA PHE A 64 1.50 -3.56 -15.69
C PHE A 64 0.49 -2.49 -15.25
N CYS A 65 0.61 -1.96 -14.03
CA CYS A 65 -0.27 -0.88 -13.55
C CYS A 65 -0.19 0.40 -14.39
N LYS A 66 0.89 0.59 -15.18
CA LYS A 66 1.03 1.74 -16.11
C LYS A 66 0.26 1.57 -17.41
N LEU A 67 -0.22 0.37 -17.72
CA LEU A 67 -1.00 0.13 -18.93
C LEU A 67 -2.39 0.77 -18.82
N PRO A 68 -2.90 1.47 -19.86
CA PRO A 68 -4.16 2.23 -19.78
C PRO A 68 -5.37 1.42 -19.33
N LEU A 69 -5.47 0.14 -19.76
CA LEU A 69 -6.57 -0.75 -19.38
C LEU A 69 -6.49 -1.22 -17.92
N ILE A 70 -5.31 -1.21 -17.31
CA ILE A 70 -5.05 -1.73 -15.98
C ILE A 70 -5.01 -0.61 -14.95
N SER A 71 -4.50 0.57 -15.31
CA SER A 71 -4.35 1.72 -14.44
C SER A 71 -5.68 2.21 -13.82
N GLY A 72 -6.79 2.05 -14.53
CA GLY A 72 -8.13 2.36 -14.00
C GLY A 72 -8.59 1.41 -12.87
N VAL A 73 -8.02 0.20 -12.83
CA VAL A 73 -8.33 -0.81 -11.80
C VAL A 73 -7.26 -0.81 -10.71
N PHE A 74 -5.99 -0.80 -11.10
CA PHE A 74 -4.81 -0.81 -10.23
C PHE A 74 -3.96 0.43 -10.51
N PRO A 75 -4.20 1.55 -9.81
CA PRO A 75 -3.37 2.74 -9.98
C PRO A 75 -1.90 2.45 -9.70
N ASP A 76 -1.00 3.04 -10.49
CA ASP A 76 0.43 2.93 -10.26
C ASP A 76 0.83 3.81 -9.06
N ILE A 77 1.04 3.17 -7.92
CA ILE A 77 1.45 3.84 -6.68
C ILE A 77 2.83 3.41 -6.20
N ASP A 78 3.47 2.47 -6.90
CA ASP A 78 4.79 1.98 -6.54
C ASP A 78 5.84 3.08 -6.71
N GLY A 79 6.75 3.23 -5.76
CA GLY A 79 7.84 4.19 -5.85
C GLY A 79 7.99 5.10 -4.65
N LYS A 80 8.64 6.24 -4.88
CA LYS A 80 8.96 7.23 -3.86
C LYS A 80 8.04 8.44 -3.96
N TRP A 81 7.63 8.92 -2.81
CA TRP A 81 6.76 10.08 -2.64
C TRP A 81 7.39 10.99 -1.59
N LYS A 82 7.48 12.27 -1.86
CA LYS A 82 8.03 13.27 -0.94
C LYS A 82 6.97 14.27 -0.54
N GLY A 83 7.05 14.73 0.69
CA GLY A 83 6.12 15.74 1.19
C GLY A 83 6.29 16.01 2.66
N GLU A 84 5.22 16.41 3.30
CA GLU A 84 5.24 16.98 4.62
C GLU A 84 4.16 16.36 5.51
N LEU A 85 4.50 16.24 6.79
CA LEU A 85 3.57 15.91 7.86
C LEU A 85 3.35 17.18 8.69
N ASP A 86 2.12 17.66 8.71
CA ASP A 86 1.69 18.74 9.59
C ASP A 86 1.06 18.14 10.85
N SER A 87 1.66 18.40 12.00
CA SER A 87 1.35 17.76 13.27
C SER A 87 0.70 18.73 14.25
N ASN A 88 -0.20 18.24 15.11
CA ASN A 88 -0.72 18.99 16.24
C ASN A 88 0.28 19.15 17.41
N TRP A 89 1.55 18.77 17.20
CA TRP A 89 2.59 18.89 18.24
C TRP A 89 2.75 20.30 18.81
N PRO A 90 2.74 21.39 18.01
CA PRO A 90 2.85 22.75 18.54
C PRO A 90 1.76 23.07 19.58
N GLU A 91 0.53 22.62 19.35
CA GLU A 91 -0.59 22.81 20.28
C GLU A 91 -0.42 22.00 21.57
N ILE A 92 0.06 20.75 21.44
CA ILE A 92 0.35 19.90 22.60
C ILE A 92 1.47 20.54 23.44
N ALA A 93 2.57 20.92 22.78
CA ALA A 93 3.73 21.53 23.45
C ALA A 93 3.35 22.82 24.20
N LYS A 94 2.57 23.70 23.55
CA LYS A 94 2.06 24.94 24.17
C LYS A 94 1.22 24.65 25.41
N ARG A 95 0.27 23.71 25.33
CA ARG A 95 -0.61 23.34 26.47
C ARG A 95 0.17 22.71 27.63
N LYS A 96 1.23 21.96 27.32
CA LYS A 96 2.06 21.26 28.31
C LYS A 96 3.28 22.05 28.77
N GLN A 97 3.48 23.26 28.25
CA GLN A 97 4.66 24.11 28.52
C GLN A 97 5.98 23.38 28.18
N LEU A 98 5.98 22.63 27.09
CA LEU A 98 7.14 21.89 26.58
C LEU A 98 7.82 22.71 25.46
N PRO A 99 9.12 22.44 25.19
CA PRO A 99 9.79 23.01 24.03
C PRO A 99 9.06 22.65 22.74
N ILE A 100 8.76 23.63 21.90
CA ILE A 100 8.05 23.37 20.63
C ILE A 100 8.96 22.68 19.61
N GLY A 101 10.29 22.85 19.75
CA GLY A 101 11.25 22.34 18.77
C GLY A 101 11.13 23.08 17.43
N SER A 102 11.23 22.35 16.32
CA SER A 102 10.93 22.90 14.98
C SER A 102 9.41 23.04 14.86
N ALA A 103 8.92 24.27 14.76
CA ALA A 103 7.48 24.61 14.74
C ALA A 103 6.81 24.36 13.36
N GLY A 104 7.51 23.77 12.39
CA GLY A 104 7.02 23.59 11.03
C GLY A 104 6.64 22.14 10.69
N PRO A 105 6.08 21.93 9.49
CA PRO A 105 5.85 20.61 8.95
C PRO A 105 7.14 19.80 8.88
N VAL A 106 7.04 18.51 9.14
CA VAL A 106 8.17 17.57 9.07
C VAL A 106 8.25 17.02 7.65
N ALA A 107 9.35 17.33 6.94
CA ALA A 107 9.61 16.76 5.64
C ALA A 107 9.89 15.26 5.74
N ALA A 108 9.29 14.48 4.85
CA ALA A 108 9.41 13.03 4.86
C ALA A 108 9.32 12.43 3.45
N THR A 109 9.97 11.28 3.32
CA THR A 109 9.89 10.43 2.12
C THR A 109 9.11 9.17 2.44
N LEU A 110 8.04 8.92 1.68
CA LEU A 110 7.26 7.70 1.71
C LEU A 110 7.72 6.80 0.57
N VAL A 111 8.05 5.55 0.87
CA VAL A 111 8.38 4.52 -0.12
C VAL A 111 7.26 3.49 -0.13
N ILE A 112 6.57 3.35 -1.25
CA ILE A 112 5.52 2.35 -1.44
C ILE A 112 6.07 1.21 -2.30
N ARG A 113 5.90 -0.03 -1.84
CA ARG A 113 6.09 -1.25 -2.61
C ARG A 113 4.73 -1.90 -2.82
N ALA A 114 4.14 -1.63 -3.98
CA ALA A 114 2.84 -2.17 -4.35
C ALA A 114 2.99 -3.44 -5.19
N ARG A 115 2.35 -4.53 -4.75
CA ARG A 115 2.27 -5.81 -5.45
C ARG A 115 0.81 -6.27 -5.46
N LEU A 116 0.50 -7.25 -6.30
CA LEU A 116 -0.88 -7.73 -6.39
C LEU A 116 -1.43 -8.17 -5.03
N PHE A 117 -0.67 -8.95 -4.27
CA PHE A 117 -1.14 -9.52 -3.01
C PHE A 117 -0.77 -8.71 -1.76
N PHE A 118 0.19 -7.79 -1.84
CA PHE A 118 0.58 -6.95 -0.71
C PHE A 118 0.92 -5.51 -1.12
N VAL A 119 0.83 -4.62 -0.16
CA VAL A 119 1.38 -3.26 -0.22
C VAL A 119 2.18 -3.04 1.06
N HIS A 120 3.42 -2.62 0.93
CA HIS A 120 4.25 -2.17 2.05
C HIS A 120 4.55 -0.69 1.90
N ILE A 121 4.48 0.02 3.01
CA ILE A 121 4.78 1.45 3.07
C ILE A 121 5.85 1.67 4.13
N THR A 122 6.89 2.41 3.78
CA THR A 122 7.91 2.88 4.71
C THR A 122 7.98 4.39 4.60
N LEU A 123 7.84 5.09 5.71
CA LEU A 123 8.01 6.53 5.79
C LEU A 123 9.28 6.84 6.58
N ILE A 124 10.11 7.70 6.02
CA ILE A 124 11.40 8.09 6.60
C ILE A 124 11.40 9.61 6.70
N SER A 125 11.65 10.17 7.88
CA SER A 125 11.88 11.61 8.02
C SER A 125 13.17 12.02 7.32
N ASP A 126 13.22 13.19 6.73
CA ASP A 126 14.40 13.63 5.94
C ASP A 126 15.69 13.69 6.75
N SER A 127 15.60 13.93 8.05
CA SER A 127 16.74 13.85 8.98
C SER A 127 17.16 12.41 9.34
N ASN A 128 16.50 11.37 8.80
CA ASN A 128 16.60 9.97 9.23
C ASN A 128 16.37 9.78 10.74
N TYR A 129 15.71 10.75 11.38
CA TYR A 129 15.43 10.74 12.83
C TYR A 129 14.47 9.62 13.20
N SER A 130 13.46 9.37 12.36
CA SER A 130 12.49 8.31 12.57
C SER A 130 12.14 7.57 11.29
N THR A 131 11.79 6.31 11.47
CA THR A 131 11.33 5.44 10.38
C THR A 131 10.06 4.72 10.80
N SER A 132 9.02 4.83 9.99
CA SER A 132 7.77 4.08 10.14
C SER A 132 7.68 2.98 9.10
N ARG A 133 7.30 1.77 9.52
CA ARG A 133 7.06 0.62 8.64
C ARG A 133 5.67 0.07 8.87
N THR A 134 4.97 -0.24 7.80
CA THR A 134 3.61 -0.79 7.93
C THR A 134 3.62 -2.21 8.45
N VAL A 135 2.72 -2.45 9.41
CA VAL A 135 2.34 -3.79 9.90
C VAL A 135 1.18 -4.33 9.07
N PHE A 136 0.26 -3.44 8.68
CA PHE A 136 -0.92 -3.79 7.89
C PHE A 136 -1.26 -2.65 6.94
N VAL A 137 -1.64 -3.00 5.70
CA VAL A 137 -2.14 -2.04 4.69
C VAL A 137 -3.37 -2.61 4.01
N ARG A 138 -4.39 -1.79 3.88
CA ARG A 138 -5.59 -2.09 3.11
C ARG A 138 -5.77 -1.05 2.01
N ALA A 139 -5.84 -1.51 0.77
CA ALA A 139 -6.17 -0.69 -0.38
C ALA A 139 -7.68 -0.80 -0.68
N THR A 140 -8.38 0.32 -0.73
CA THR A 140 -9.82 0.39 -1.05
C THR A 140 -10.07 1.55 -2.01
N LYS A 141 -11.25 1.57 -2.62
CA LYS A 141 -11.75 2.78 -3.29
C LYS A 141 -12.56 3.58 -2.29
N HIS A 142 -12.38 4.91 -2.29
CA HIS A 142 -13.22 5.80 -1.50
C HIS A 142 -14.67 5.68 -1.99
N PRO A 143 -15.67 5.50 -1.11
CA PRO A 143 -17.04 5.19 -1.51
C PRO A 143 -17.66 6.24 -2.43
N GLU A 144 -17.38 7.52 -2.20
CA GLU A 144 -17.99 8.64 -2.91
C GLU A 144 -17.17 9.06 -4.14
N SER A 145 -15.85 9.24 -3.99
CA SER A 145 -14.98 9.75 -5.07
C SER A 145 -14.43 8.67 -5.99
N GLY A 146 -14.45 7.39 -5.56
CA GLY A 146 -13.82 6.28 -6.28
C GLY A 146 -12.28 6.30 -6.26
N GLU A 147 -11.67 7.28 -5.61
CA GLU A 147 -10.24 7.41 -5.47
C GLU A 147 -9.63 6.25 -4.68
N LEU A 148 -8.37 5.91 -4.99
CA LEU A 148 -7.64 4.94 -4.20
C LEU A 148 -7.40 5.49 -2.79
N ARG A 149 -7.84 4.74 -1.77
CA ARG A 149 -7.51 4.96 -0.37
C ARG A 149 -6.60 3.85 0.15
N LEU A 150 -5.48 4.23 0.75
CA LEU A 150 -4.63 3.34 1.53
C LEU A 150 -4.87 3.62 3.01
N THR A 151 -5.42 2.64 3.73
CA THR A 151 -5.53 2.68 5.20
C THR A 151 -4.48 1.74 5.77
N TYR A 152 -3.66 2.20 6.71
CA TYR A 152 -2.58 1.39 7.22
C TYR A 152 -2.28 1.63 8.70
N VAL A 153 -1.77 0.59 9.34
CA VAL A 153 -1.19 0.62 10.68
C VAL A 153 0.31 0.46 10.55
N TYR A 154 1.07 1.21 11.31
CA TYR A 154 2.53 1.21 11.26
C TYR A 154 3.16 1.20 12.65
N GLU A 155 4.38 0.72 12.71
CA GLU A 155 5.31 0.86 13.81
C GLU A 155 6.35 1.91 13.45
N ASN A 156 6.56 2.87 14.33
CA ASN A 156 7.58 3.90 14.21
C ASN A 156 8.74 3.56 15.16
N SER A 157 9.95 3.76 14.68
CA SER A 157 11.17 3.67 15.46
C SER A 157 11.95 4.98 15.34
N THR A 158 12.34 5.53 16.49
CA THR A 158 13.11 6.79 16.60
C THR A 158 14.53 6.47 17.07
N LEU A 159 15.54 6.85 16.28
CA LEU A 159 16.95 6.48 16.53
C LEU A 159 17.52 7.09 17.81
N LYS A 160 17.21 8.37 18.05
CA LYS A 160 17.68 9.11 19.23
C LYS A 160 16.51 9.87 19.82
N PRO A 161 15.64 9.19 20.59
CA PRO A 161 14.44 9.84 21.14
C PRO A 161 14.82 10.94 22.13
N GLU A 162 14.25 12.12 21.93
CA GLU A 162 14.30 13.20 22.91
C GLU A 162 13.41 12.87 24.13
N ARG A 163 13.50 13.68 25.19
CA ARG A 163 12.74 13.45 26.42
C ARG A 163 11.23 13.35 26.22
N THR A 164 10.70 14.00 25.19
CA THR A 164 9.28 14.00 24.84
C THR A 164 8.90 12.92 23.81
N ASP A 165 9.89 12.19 23.27
CA ASP A 165 9.69 11.14 22.30
C ASP A 165 9.61 9.77 22.94
N SER A 166 9.02 8.82 22.21
CA SER A 166 9.13 7.39 22.49
C SER A 166 10.11 6.76 21.51
N ALA A 167 10.94 5.83 21.98
CA ALA A 167 11.86 5.07 21.12
C ALA A 167 11.12 4.27 20.05
N ALA A 168 9.94 3.76 20.38
CA ALA A 168 9.02 3.10 19.47
C ALA A 168 7.58 3.43 19.84
N HIS A 169 6.72 3.50 18.82
CA HIS A 169 5.27 3.65 18.99
C HIS A 169 4.53 3.16 17.74
N HIS A 170 3.24 2.92 17.88
CA HIS A 170 2.37 2.58 16.76
C HIS A 170 1.57 3.79 16.32
N GLY A 171 1.15 3.76 15.09
CA GLY A 171 0.21 4.72 14.54
C GLY A 171 -0.64 4.10 13.45
N ALA A 172 -1.62 4.86 13.03
CA ALA A 172 -2.43 4.54 11.87
C ALA A 172 -2.57 5.77 10.99
N ALA A 173 -2.87 5.53 9.72
CA ALA A 173 -3.10 6.60 8.76
C ALA A 173 -4.04 6.12 7.66
N TYR A 174 -4.68 7.07 7.01
CA TYR A 174 -5.24 6.86 5.68
C TYR A 174 -4.76 7.98 4.76
N ILE A 175 -4.50 7.62 3.50
CA ILE A 175 -4.11 8.56 2.45
C ILE A 175 -4.90 8.25 1.18
N ASP A 176 -5.43 9.28 0.55
CA ASP A 176 -6.18 9.22 -0.69
C ASP A 176 -5.31 9.70 -1.84
N LEU A 177 -5.29 8.95 -2.93
CA LEU A 177 -4.60 9.34 -4.15
C LEU A 177 -5.43 10.39 -4.89
N LYS A 178 -4.93 11.61 -4.92
CA LYS A 178 -5.45 12.73 -5.69
C LYS A 178 -4.62 12.88 -6.98
N ASP A 179 -5.25 13.18 -8.08
CA ASP A 179 -4.59 13.60 -9.33
C ASP A 179 -3.42 12.68 -9.79
N HIS A 180 -3.47 11.38 -9.55
CA HIS A 180 -2.46 10.37 -9.91
C HIS A 180 -1.07 10.54 -9.29
N ASP A 181 -0.71 11.71 -8.76
CA ASP A 181 0.63 12.03 -8.28
C ASP A 181 0.68 12.68 -6.89
N THR A 182 -0.45 12.82 -6.23
CA THR A 182 -0.55 13.41 -4.89
C THR A 182 -1.33 12.50 -3.95
N PHE A 183 -0.74 12.18 -2.80
CA PHE A 183 -1.46 11.61 -1.67
C PHE A 183 -1.79 12.70 -0.64
N ASP A 184 -3.01 12.69 -0.15
CA ASP A 184 -3.49 13.57 0.92
C ASP A 184 -4.29 12.75 1.93
N GLY A 185 -4.03 12.96 3.22
CA GLY A 185 -4.71 12.20 4.26
C GLY A 185 -4.35 12.60 5.67
N LEU A 186 -4.69 11.74 6.63
CA LEU A 186 -4.49 11.98 8.04
C LEU A 186 -3.74 10.80 8.68
N TYR A 187 -2.99 11.12 9.74
CA TYR A 187 -2.35 10.12 10.59
C TYR A 187 -2.58 10.42 12.06
N TRP A 188 -2.45 9.41 12.90
CA TRP A 188 -2.46 9.51 14.36
C TRP A 188 -1.56 8.45 14.97
N THR A 189 -1.08 8.72 16.20
CA THR A 189 -0.13 7.86 16.89
C THR A 189 -0.58 7.59 18.33
N ASN A 190 -0.03 6.53 18.92
CA ASN A 190 -0.12 6.29 20.36
C ASN A 190 1.15 6.75 21.11
N ARG A 191 1.98 7.60 20.48
CA ARG A 191 3.21 8.15 21.08
C ARG A 191 2.93 8.73 22.46
N ASN A 192 3.62 8.21 23.50
CA ASN A 192 3.50 8.67 24.88
C ASN A 192 2.07 9.01 25.32
N TYR A 193 1.09 8.16 24.95
CA TYR A 193 -0.35 8.40 25.17
C TYR A 193 -0.69 8.57 26.66
N HIS A 194 0.03 7.88 27.56
CA HIS A 194 -0.12 8.01 29.02
C HIS A 194 0.23 9.41 29.56
N GLN A 195 1.00 10.20 28.79
CA GLN A 195 1.32 11.60 29.09
C GLN A 195 0.47 12.57 28.26
N ALA A 196 -0.48 12.08 27.46
CA ALA A 196 -1.24 12.85 26.49
C ALA A 196 -0.35 13.61 25.48
N LEU A 197 0.71 12.94 24.98
CA LEU A 197 1.63 13.46 23.96
C LEU A 197 1.45 12.75 22.60
N ASN A 198 0.34 12.02 22.45
CA ASN A 198 -0.01 11.37 21.19
C ASN A 198 -0.32 12.41 20.09
N THR A 199 0.36 12.27 18.97
CA THR A 199 0.24 13.21 17.85
C THR A 199 -0.74 12.74 16.81
N ALA A 200 -1.35 13.70 16.11
CA ALA A 200 -2.14 13.50 14.93
C ALA A 200 -1.93 14.65 13.97
N GLY A 201 -2.21 14.44 12.68
CA GLY A 201 -2.01 15.50 11.72
C GLY A 201 -2.35 15.13 10.29
N ARG A 202 -2.06 16.05 9.38
CA ARG A 202 -2.22 15.88 7.95
C ARG A 202 -0.91 15.40 7.33
N ILE A 203 -1.02 14.59 6.29
CA ILE A 203 0.08 14.13 5.46
C ILE A 203 -0.23 14.45 4.00
N VAL A 204 0.67 15.19 3.35
CA VAL A 204 0.57 15.51 1.92
C VAL A 204 1.87 15.12 1.25
N LEU A 205 1.78 14.28 0.23
CA LEU A 205 2.93 13.70 -0.45
C LEU A 205 2.75 13.80 -1.96
N LYS A 206 3.80 14.12 -2.68
CA LYS A 206 3.84 14.14 -4.15
C LYS A 206 4.80 13.09 -4.67
N ARG A 207 4.49 12.55 -5.83
CA ARG A 207 5.37 11.60 -6.52
C ARG A 207 6.71 12.26 -6.84
N PHE A 208 7.80 11.51 -6.60
CA PHE A 208 9.17 11.99 -6.83
C PHE A 208 9.85 11.14 -7.91
#